data_8b986926544dc6ab0c5a0fe393231358
#
_entry.id   8b986926544dc6ab0c5a0fe393231358
#
_cell.length_a   1.000
_cell.length_b   1.000
_cell.length_c   1.000
_cell.angle_alpha   90.00
_cell.angle_beta   90.00
_cell.angle_gamma   90.00
#
_symmetry.space_group_name_H-M   'P 1'
#
loop_
_entity.id
_entity.type
_entity.pdbx_description
1 polymer ?
#
loop_
_entity_poly.entity_id
_entity_poly.type
_entity_poly.pdbx_seq_one_letter_code
_entity_poly.pdbx_strand_id
1 'polypeptide(L)'
;ALLTSSILIIGSSLILVENIPNLFHPQPVNQDGMLVLGVIAIIINFAASRIVKNGHSHNESILSLHFLEDILGWLAVILVSIILQFTDWYFLDPLLSIIISLFILSQALPKAWNNLKIFLEQTPSGIKSDELALELLSIPNVESIVQLKVWTMDGYEHCATLTVKLTNHALAGKTKERIRNSLITYGILQITIETV
;
A
#
# COMPACT_ATOMS: atom_id res chain seq x y z
N ALA A 1 -0.45 7.40 3.49
CA ALA A 1 -0.29 5.93 3.33
C ALA A 1 0.91 5.39 4.14
N LEU A 2 2.13 5.94 3.99
CA LEU A 2 3.34 5.45 4.68
C LEU A 2 3.22 5.56 6.20
N LEU A 3 2.76 6.70 6.73
CA LEU A 3 2.54 6.90 8.17
C LEU A 3 1.53 5.89 8.74
N THR A 4 0.43 5.68 8.05
CA THR A 4 -0.61 4.71 8.48
C THR A 4 -0.07 3.29 8.54
N SER A 5 0.66 2.86 7.49
CA SER A 5 1.29 1.53 7.48
C SER A 5 2.33 1.38 8.60
N SER A 6 3.11 2.43 8.90
CA SER A 6 4.08 2.41 9.99
C SER A 6 3.41 2.26 11.36
N ILE A 7 2.32 2.98 11.61
CA ILE A 7 1.54 2.87 12.84
C ILE A 7 0.97 1.46 13.00
N LEU A 8 0.43 0.87 11.93
CA LEU A 8 -0.09 -0.51 11.95
C LEU A 8 1.01 -1.52 12.24
N ILE A 9 2.19 -1.39 11.64
CA ILE A 9 3.34 -2.29 11.87
C ILE A 9 3.80 -2.19 13.32
N ILE A 10 3.99 -0.97 13.84
CA ILE A 10 4.43 -0.77 15.21
C ILE A 10 3.39 -1.32 16.19
N GLY A 11 2.11 -0.95 16.03
CA GLY A 11 1.03 -1.41 16.89
C GLY A 11 0.89 -2.93 16.91
N SER A 12 0.86 -3.57 15.74
CA SER A 12 0.77 -5.04 15.65
C SER A 12 2.01 -5.73 16.22
N SER A 13 3.20 -5.15 16.05
CA SER A 13 4.42 -5.70 16.63
C SER A 13 4.42 -5.63 18.16
N LEU A 14 3.93 -4.53 18.75
CA LEU A 14 3.78 -4.39 20.18
C LEU A 14 2.79 -5.41 20.75
N ILE A 15 1.65 -5.60 20.08
CA ILE A 15 0.66 -6.61 20.46
C ILE A 15 1.28 -8.02 20.44
N LEU A 16 2.09 -8.35 19.45
CA LEU A 16 2.78 -9.64 19.38
C LEU A 16 3.75 -9.81 20.55
N VAL A 17 4.58 -8.80 20.85
CA VAL A 17 5.55 -8.84 21.94
C VAL A 17 4.86 -9.06 23.30
N GLU A 18 3.69 -8.44 23.51
CA GLU A 18 2.92 -8.57 24.73
C GLU A 18 2.19 -9.93 24.82
N ASN A 19 1.59 -10.40 23.72
CA ASN A 19 0.72 -11.58 23.77
C ASN A 19 1.46 -12.92 23.61
N ILE A 20 2.67 -12.96 23.04
CA ILE A 20 3.45 -14.21 22.97
C ILE A 20 3.76 -14.78 24.36
N PRO A 21 4.25 -14.01 25.35
CA PRO A 21 4.41 -14.51 26.73
C PRO A 21 3.08 -14.90 27.39
N ASN A 22 2.00 -14.11 27.15
CA ASN A 22 0.68 -14.35 27.72
C ASN A 22 0.04 -15.66 27.20
N LEU A 23 0.47 -16.15 26.05
CA LEU A 23 0.03 -17.46 25.54
C LEU A 23 0.48 -18.61 26.47
N PHE A 24 1.66 -18.49 27.10
CA PHE A 24 2.20 -19.49 28.02
C PHE A 24 1.80 -19.27 29.47
N HIS A 25 1.42 -18.04 29.82
CA HIS A 25 0.98 -17.61 31.15
C HIS A 25 -0.33 -16.82 31.07
N PRO A 26 -1.45 -17.46 30.62
CA PRO A 26 -2.69 -16.77 30.38
C PRO A 26 -3.27 -16.18 31.66
N GLN A 27 -3.72 -14.93 31.59
CA GLN A 27 -4.36 -14.22 32.69
C GLN A 27 -5.87 -14.17 32.47
N PRO A 28 -6.68 -14.14 33.53
CA PRO A 28 -8.10 -13.91 33.40
C PRO A 28 -8.40 -12.59 32.71
N VAL A 29 -9.27 -12.62 31.71
CA VAL A 29 -9.67 -11.45 30.92
C VAL A 29 -11.10 -11.04 31.25
N ASN A 30 -11.44 -9.78 31.03
CA ASN A 30 -12.80 -9.28 31.18
C ASN A 30 -13.64 -9.66 29.94
N GLN A 31 -14.26 -10.83 30.00
CA GLN A 31 -15.07 -11.40 28.92
C GLN A 31 -16.27 -10.51 28.55
N ASP A 32 -16.94 -9.93 29.57
CA ASP A 32 -18.08 -9.03 29.34
C ASP A 32 -17.65 -7.75 28.62
N GLY A 33 -16.49 -7.20 28.98
CA GLY A 33 -15.89 -6.05 28.30
C GLY A 33 -15.56 -6.37 26.85
N MET A 34 -14.99 -7.54 26.55
CA MET A 34 -14.71 -8.00 25.19
C MET A 34 -16.00 -8.13 24.37
N LEU A 35 -17.04 -8.71 24.93
CA LEU A 35 -18.34 -8.88 24.28
C LEU A 35 -18.95 -7.52 23.91
N VAL A 36 -19.02 -6.60 24.87
CA VAL A 36 -19.60 -5.26 24.66
C VAL A 36 -18.83 -4.49 23.60
N LEU A 37 -17.50 -4.48 23.70
CA LEU A 37 -16.66 -3.79 22.71
C LEU A 37 -16.80 -4.40 21.32
N GLY A 38 -16.83 -5.74 21.21
CA GLY A 38 -17.03 -6.44 19.95
C GLY A 38 -18.36 -6.08 19.28
N VAL A 39 -19.45 -6.05 20.04
CA VAL A 39 -20.77 -5.66 19.53
C VAL A 39 -20.79 -4.22 19.06
N ILE A 40 -20.24 -3.29 19.85
CA ILE A 40 -20.16 -1.87 19.47
C ILE A 40 -19.32 -1.71 18.20
N ALA A 41 -18.19 -2.38 18.10
CA ALA A 41 -17.31 -2.32 16.95
C ALA A 41 -17.99 -2.86 15.67
N ILE A 42 -18.73 -3.96 15.76
CA ILE A 42 -19.52 -4.49 14.63
C ILE A 42 -20.56 -3.47 14.18
N ILE A 43 -21.29 -2.85 15.10
CA ILE A 43 -22.32 -1.84 14.76
C ILE A 43 -21.69 -0.66 14.03
N ILE A 44 -20.54 -0.15 14.52
CA ILE A 44 -19.84 0.98 13.91
C ILE A 44 -19.34 0.61 12.50
N ASN A 45 -18.65 -0.54 12.34
CA ASN A 45 -18.14 -0.99 11.05
C ASN A 45 -19.26 -1.30 10.04
N PHE A 46 -20.37 -1.88 10.52
CA PHE A 46 -21.54 -2.11 9.68
C PHE A 46 -22.18 -0.79 9.22
N ALA A 47 -22.32 0.19 10.10
CA ALA A 47 -22.83 1.52 9.73
C ALA A 47 -21.90 2.22 8.73
N ALA A 48 -20.59 2.17 8.97
CA ALA A 48 -19.59 2.72 8.06
C ALA A 48 -19.64 2.05 6.68
N SER A 49 -19.73 0.72 6.64
CA SER A 49 -19.88 -0.05 5.39
C SER A 49 -21.13 0.35 4.59
N ARG A 50 -22.26 0.62 5.28
CA ARG A 50 -23.49 1.06 4.62
C ARG A 50 -23.39 2.46 4.02
N ILE A 51 -22.70 3.38 4.70
CA ILE A 51 -22.48 4.74 4.20
C ILE A 51 -21.61 4.71 2.94
N VAL A 52 -20.55 3.93 2.95
CA VAL A 52 -19.60 3.81 1.83
C VAL A 52 -20.23 3.09 0.63
N LYS A 53 -21.06 2.07 0.84
CA LYS A 53 -21.66 1.27 -0.22
C LYS A 53 -22.65 2.05 -1.11
N ASN A 54 -23.10 3.22 -0.71
CA ASN A 54 -24.01 4.08 -1.49
C ASN A 54 -23.29 4.92 -2.56
N GLY A 55 -21.98 4.88 -2.65
CA GLY A 55 -21.21 5.52 -3.70
C GLY A 55 -20.97 4.59 -4.91
N HIS A 56 -20.67 5.18 -6.07
CA HIS A 56 -20.58 4.46 -7.35
C HIS A 56 -19.14 4.31 -7.88
N SER A 57 -18.11 4.42 -7.03
CA SER A 57 -16.72 4.33 -7.46
C SER A 57 -16.03 3.00 -7.12
N HIS A 58 -15.01 2.62 -7.92
CA HIS A 58 -14.19 1.43 -7.67
C HIS A 58 -13.50 1.43 -6.29
N ASN A 59 -13.14 2.61 -5.77
CA ASN A 59 -12.55 2.78 -4.44
C ASN A 59 -13.51 2.37 -3.32
N GLU A 60 -14.80 2.52 -3.51
CA GLU A 60 -15.84 2.18 -2.53
C GLU A 60 -16.00 0.67 -2.37
N SER A 61 -15.81 -0.09 -3.45
CA SER A 61 -15.82 -1.57 -3.39
C SER A 61 -14.66 -2.10 -2.53
N ILE A 62 -13.46 -1.54 -2.69
CA ILE A 62 -12.27 -1.92 -1.90
C ILE A 62 -12.45 -1.56 -0.43
N LEU A 63 -13.02 -0.38 -0.15
CA LEU A 63 -13.26 0.08 1.21
C LEU A 63 -14.35 -0.76 1.90
N SER A 64 -15.37 -1.18 1.15
CA SER A 64 -16.43 -2.06 1.68
C SER A 64 -15.91 -3.46 2.05
N LEU A 65 -14.93 -3.99 1.31
CA LEU A 65 -14.24 -5.23 1.65
C LEU A 65 -13.43 -5.10 2.96
N HIS A 66 -12.76 -3.97 3.16
CA HIS A 66 -12.02 -3.70 4.39
C HIS A 66 -12.94 -3.71 5.62
N PHE A 67 -14.10 -3.04 5.55
CA PHE A 67 -15.09 -3.10 6.64
C PHE A 67 -15.63 -4.50 6.89
N LEU A 68 -15.74 -5.34 5.85
CA LEU A 68 -16.13 -6.74 6.01
C LEU A 68 -15.06 -7.54 6.76
N GLU A 69 -13.79 -7.33 6.44
CA GLU A 69 -12.65 -7.95 7.17
C GLU A 69 -12.65 -7.55 8.65
N ASP A 70 -12.89 -6.27 8.95
CA ASP A 70 -13.00 -5.77 10.32
C ASP A 70 -14.17 -6.44 11.07
N ILE A 71 -15.34 -6.57 10.43
CA ILE A 71 -16.51 -7.25 11.02
C ILE A 71 -16.17 -8.71 11.33
N LEU A 72 -15.48 -9.42 10.45
CA LEU A 72 -15.07 -10.82 10.69
C LEU A 72 -14.09 -10.91 11.86
N GLY A 73 -13.16 -9.98 11.99
CA GLY A 73 -12.26 -9.88 13.14
C GLY A 73 -13.02 -9.71 14.47
N TRP A 74 -13.98 -8.79 14.51
CA TRP A 74 -14.79 -8.56 15.70
C TRP A 74 -15.74 -9.71 16.02
N LEU A 75 -16.25 -10.44 15.01
CA LEU A 75 -16.99 -11.67 15.23
C LEU A 75 -16.14 -12.74 15.91
N ALA A 76 -14.86 -12.87 15.54
CA ALA A 76 -13.93 -13.78 16.20
C ALA A 76 -13.72 -13.39 17.68
N VAL A 77 -13.58 -12.10 18.00
CA VAL A 77 -13.48 -11.60 19.37
C VAL A 77 -14.73 -11.94 20.18
N ILE A 78 -15.94 -11.75 19.61
CA ILE A 78 -17.20 -12.09 20.28
C ILE A 78 -17.29 -13.61 20.51
N LEU A 79 -16.91 -14.43 19.55
CA LEU A 79 -16.93 -15.90 19.69
C LEU A 79 -15.99 -16.34 20.82
N VAL A 80 -14.77 -15.80 20.90
CA VAL A 80 -13.83 -16.08 21.99
C VAL A 80 -14.41 -15.61 23.33
N SER A 81 -14.98 -14.42 23.40
CA SER A 81 -15.64 -13.90 24.61
C SER A 81 -16.74 -14.84 25.11
N ILE A 82 -17.61 -15.33 24.20
CA ILE A 82 -18.67 -16.29 24.57
C ILE A 82 -18.05 -17.60 25.08
N ILE A 83 -17.03 -18.14 24.42
CA ILE A 83 -16.38 -19.38 24.87
C ILE A 83 -15.80 -19.21 26.27
N LEU A 84 -15.15 -18.06 26.55
CA LEU A 84 -14.57 -17.74 27.84
C LEU A 84 -15.60 -17.59 28.97
N GLN A 85 -16.88 -17.30 28.67
CA GLN A 85 -17.95 -17.29 29.68
C GLN A 85 -18.29 -18.70 30.20
N PHE A 86 -17.99 -19.74 29.43
CA PHE A 86 -18.31 -21.13 29.77
C PHE A 86 -17.07 -21.97 30.06
N THR A 87 -15.85 -21.41 29.83
CA THR A 87 -14.57 -22.13 29.97
C THR A 87 -13.50 -21.23 30.56
N ASP A 88 -12.51 -21.83 31.21
CA ASP A 88 -11.32 -21.13 31.72
C ASP A 88 -10.16 -21.13 30.69
N TRP A 89 -10.48 -21.14 29.39
CA TRP A 89 -9.48 -21.22 28.31
C TRP A 89 -8.89 -19.85 27.97
N TYR A 90 -8.39 -19.15 28.98
CA TYR A 90 -7.86 -17.78 28.84
C TYR A 90 -6.74 -17.62 27.82
N PHE A 91 -6.11 -18.71 27.36
CA PHE A 91 -5.13 -18.66 26.27
C PHE A 91 -5.72 -18.29 24.91
N LEU A 92 -7.04 -18.40 24.73
CA LEU A 92 -7.72 -18.07 23.48
C LEU A 92 -7.61 -16.59 23.12
N ASP A 93 -7.62 -15.70 24.11
CA ASP A 93 -7.49 -14.25 23.89
C ASP A 93 -6.12 -13.86 23.34
N PRO A 94 -4.97 -14.21 23.98
CA PRO A 94 -3.66 -13.95 23.39
C PRO A 94 -3.43 -14.70 22.06
N LEU A 95 -3.99 -15.89 21.89
CA LEU A 95 -3.91 -16.62 20.64
C LEU A 95 -4.61 -15.87 19.52
N LEU A 96 -5.83 -15.39 19.72
CA LEU A 96 -6.58 -14.60 18.76
C LEU A 96 -5.86 -13.30 18.44
N SER A 97 -5.34 -12.60 19.47
CA SER A 97 -4.57 -11.36 19.31
C SER A 97 -3.34 -11.56 18.45
N ILE A 98 -2.61 -12.67 18.62
CA ILE A 98 -1.45 -13.04 17.78
C ILE A 98 -1.88 -13.28 16.33
N ILE A 99 -2.94 -14.06 16.10
CA ILE A 99 -3.45 -14.36 14.75
C ILE A 99 -3.83 -13.07 14.03
N ILE A 100 -4.61 -12.20 14.67
CA ILE A 100 -5.03 -10.92 14.09
C ILE A 100 -3.82 -10.03 13.81
N SER A 101 -2.87 -9.94 14.74
CA SER A 101 -1.67 -9.11 14.56
C SER A 101 -0.79 -9.62 13.42
N LEU A 102 -0.61 -10.92 13.25
CA LEU A 102 0.10 -11.49 12.10
C LEU A 102 -0.62 -11.24 10.79
N PHE A 103 -1.95 -11.30 10.77
CA PHE A 103 -2.75 -10.97 9.60
C PHE A 103 -2.58 -9.49 9.20
N ILE A 104 -2.67 -8.57 10.16
CA ILE A 104 -2.45 -7.13 9.92
C ILE A 104 -1.02 -6.89 9.40
N LEU A 105 -0.01 -7.49 10.01
CA LEU A 105 1.38 -7.36 9.55
C LEU A 105 1.57 -7.87 8.13
N SER A 106 0.96 -9.00 7.78
CA SER A 106 1.04 -9.56 6.43
C SER A 106 0.51 -8.62 5.36
N GLN A 107 -0.44 -7.76 5.69
CA GLN A 107 -0.99 -6.74 4.80
C GLN A 107 -0.24 -5.40 4.88
N ALA A 108 0.18 -5.00 6.08
CA ALA A 108 0.81 -3.70 6.30
C ALA A 108 2.24 -3.65 5.75
N LEU A 109 3.02 -4.72 5.86
CA LEU A 109 4.41 -4.78 5.39
C LEU A 109 4.56 -4.55 3.88
N PRO A 110 3.80 -5.24 3.00
CA PRO A 110 3.89 -4.98 1.55
C PRO A 110 3.44 -3.56 1.18
N LYS A 111 2.40 -3.05 1.85
CA LYS A 111 1.91 -1.68 1.63
C LYS A 111 2.97 -0.66 2.04
N ALA A 112 3.60 -0.83 3.21
CA ALA A 112 4.69 0.04 3.66
C ALA A 112 5.88 0.01 2.69
N TRP A 113 6.27 -1.17 2.23
CA TRP A 113 7.36 -1.36 1.29
C TRP A 113 7.09 -0.66 -0.06
N ASN A 114 5.89 -0.82 -0.60
CA ASN A 114 5.50 -0.15 -1.84
C ASN A 114 5.44 1.38 -1.70
N ASN A 115 4.89 1.87 -0.59
CA ASN A 115 4.90 3.31 -0.31
C ASN A 115 6.31 3.87 -0.10
N LEU A 116 7.22 3.10 0.50
CA LEU A 116 8.62 3.48 0.65
C LEU A 116 9.32 3.60 -0.72
N LYS A 117 9.06 2.67 -1.64
CA LYS A 117 9.58 2.74 -3.02
C LYS A 117 9.11 4.00 -3.75
N ILE A 118 7.83 4.35 -3.62
CA ILE A 118 7.28 5.59 -4.18
C ILE A 118 7.96 6.81 -3.55
N PHE A 119 8.08 6.83 -2.23
CA PHE A 119 8.73 7.93 -1.51
C PHE A 119 10.21 8.12 -1.89
N LEU A 120 10.91 7.01 -2.16
CA LEU A 120 12.30 7.02 -2.64
C LEU A 120 12.41 7.27 -4.16
N GLU A 121 11.32 7.60 -4.83
CA GLU A 121 11.26 7.84 -6.28
C GLU A 121 11.90 6.71 -7.10
N GLN A 122 11.68 5.46 -6.66
CA GLN A 122 12.18 4.30 -7.38
C GLN A 122 11.47 4.15 -8.73
N THR A 123 12.20 3.71 -9.76
CA THR A 123 11.62 3.40 -11.07
C THR A 123 10.48 2.38 -10.93
N PRO A 124 9.31 2.62 -11.56
CA PRO A 124 8.18 1.68 -11.55
C PRO A 124 8.59 0.30 -12.04
N SER A 125 8.08 -0.75 -11.40
CA SER A 125 8.46 -2.15 -11.70
C SER A 125 8.15 -2.62 -13.12
N GLY A 126 7.28 -1.90 -13.85
CA GLY A 126 6.94 -2.18 -15.24
C GLY A 126 7.87 -1.51 -16.26
N ILE A 127 8.77 -0.63 -15.82
CA ILE A 127 9.65 0.15 -16.72
C ILE A 127 11.10 -0.25 -16.45
N LYS A 128 11.76 -0.77 -17.49
CA LYS A 128 13.19 -1.06 -17.44
C LYS A 128 13.97 0.13 -18.01
N SER A 129 14.65 0.85 -17.15
CA SER A 129 15.38 2.07 -17.52
C SER A 129 16.39 1.84 -18.65
N ASP A 130 17.05 0.68 -18.66
CA ASP A 130 18.05 0.36 -19.68
C ASP A 130 17.43 0.16 -21.06
N GLU A 131 16.29 -0.58 -21.15
CA GLU A 131 15.56 -0.79 -22.41
C GLU A 131 14.99 0.54 -22.92
N LEU A 132 14.42 1.35 -22.04
CA LEU A 132 13.94 2.69 -22.37
C LEU A 132 15.06 3.61 -22.86
N ALA A 133 16.22 3.59 -22.21
CA ALA A 133 17.37 4.39 -22.64
C ALA A 133 17.85 3.99 -24.06
N LEU A 134 17.90 2.69 -24.36
CA LEU A 134 18.27 2.19 -25.69
C LEU A 134 17.25 2.62 -26.77
N GLU A 135 15.97 2.58 -26.46
CA GLU A 135 14.92 3.05 -27.37
C GLU A 135 15.07 4.55 -27.64
N LEU A 136 15.24 5.36 -26.59
CA LEU A 136 15.42 6.81 -26.73
C LEU A 136 16.68 7.17 -27.51
N LEU A 137 17.78 6.40 -27.38
CA LEU A 137 19.01 6.56 -28.16
C LEU A 137 18.82 6.23 -29.65
N SER A 138 17.84 5.39 -29.99
CA SER A 138 17.50 5.06 -31.39
C SER A 138 16.78 6.19 -32.12
N ILE A 139 16.29 7.21 -31.39
CA ILE A 139 15.58 8.35 -31.98
C ILE A 139 16.57 9.22 -32.77
N PRO A 140 16.30 9.52 -34.05
CA PRO A 140 17.15 10.38 -34.88
C PRO A 140 17.42 11.73 -34.20
N ASN A 141 18.68 12.19 -34.25
CA ASN A 141 19.19 13.42 -33.66
C ASN A 141 19.48 13.36 -32.17
N VAL A 142 19.26 12.24 -31.48
CA VAL A 142 19.74 12.00 -30.11
C VAL A 142 21.17 11.46 -30.21
N GLU A 143 22.15 12.21 -29.72
CA GLU A 143 23.56 11.79 -29.69
C GLU A 143 23.84 10.93 -28.47
N SER A 144 23.39 11.38 -27.30
CA SER A 144 23.54 10.65 -26.03
C SER A 144 22.51 11.09 -25.00
N ILE A 145 22.25 10.20 -24.04
CA ILE A 145 21.45 10.50 -22.85
C ILE A 145 22.39 10.86 -21.72
N VAL A 146 22.29 12.10 -21.23
CA VAL A 146 23.09 12.58 -20.10
C VAL A 146 22.47 12.12 -18.78
N GLN A 147 21.14 12.20 -18.67
CA GLN A 147 20.39 11.77 -17.52
C GLN A 147 19.00 11.26 -17.94
N LEU A 148 18.60 10.14 -17.37
CA LEU A 148 17.23 9.63 -17.43
C LEU A 148 16.80 9.22 -16.04
N LYS A 149 15.78 9.87 -15.50
CA LYS A 149 15.15 9.50 -14.25
C LYS A 149 13.66 9.28 -14.50
N VAL A 150 13.16 8.13 -14.06
CA VAL A 150 11.74 7.76 -14.16
C VAL A 150 11.27 7.34 -12.78
N TRP A 151 10.16 7.89 -12.33
CA TRP A 151 9.55 7.56 -11.04
C TRP A 151 8.03 7.60 -11.12
N THR A 152 7.35 7.23 -10.05
CA THR A 152 5.90 7.36 -9.92
C THR A 152 5.54 8.26 -8.75
N MET A 153 4.45 9.02 -8.89
CA MET A 153 3.94 9.89 -7.81
C MET A 153 3.02 9.14 -6.84
N ASP A 154 2.20 8.23 -7.35
CA ASP A 154 1.15 7.55 -6.59
C ASP A 154 1.03 6.05 -6.89
N GLY A 155 1.90 5.52 -7.74
CA GLY A 155 1.88 4.15 -8.25
C GLY A 155 1.16 4.00 -9.60
N TYR A 156 0.45 5.02 -10.06
CA TYR A 156 -0.31 5.03 -11.34
C TYR A 156 0.23 6.06 -12.32
N GLU A 157 0.49 7.27 -11.83
CA GLU A 157 1.04 8.34 -12.65
C GLU A 157 2.56 8.31 -12.64
N HIS A 158 3.14 8.18 -13.83
CA HIS A 158 4.59 8.11 -14.02
C HIS A 158 5.13 9.43 -14.56
N CYS A 159 6.29 9.81 -14.03
CA CYS A 159 7.02 11.02 -14.37
C CYS A 159 8.39 10.66 -14.93
N ALA A 160 8.91 11.49 -15.84
CA ALA A 160 10.29 11.37 -16.29
C ALA A 160 10.96 12.75 -16.41
N THR A 161 12.22 12.78 -16.02
CA THR A 161 13.15 13.86 -16.36
C THR A 161 14.25 13.28 -17.23
N LEU A 162 14.47 13.88 -18.39
CA LEU A 162 15.43 13.45 -19.39
C LEU A 162 16.27 14.63 -19.85
N THR A 163 17.59 14.48 -19.77
CA THR A 163 18.56 15.40 -20.38
C THR A 163 19.29 14.68 -21.51
N VAL A 164 19.16 15.20 -22.73
CA VAL A 164 19.76 14.61 -23.92
C VAL A 164 20.70 15.60 -24.61
N LYS A 165 21.77 15.06 -25.17
CA LYS A 165 22.64 15.77 -26.11
C LYS A 165 22.14 15.54 -27.53
N LEU A 166 22.01 16.62 -28.29
CA LEU A 166 21.52 16.58 -29.67
C LEU A 166 22.66 16.81 -30.67
N THR A 167 22.60 16.08 -31.76
CA THR A 167 23.52 16.30 -32.91
C THR A 167 23.24 17.64 -33.59
N ASN A 168 21.96 18.04 -33.68
CA ASN A 168 21.53 19.29 -34.33
C ASN A 168 20.42 19.97 -33.53
N HIS A 169 20.73 21.11 -32.90
CA HIS A 169 19.81 21.89 -32.10
C HIS A 169 18.64 22.51 -32.89
N ALA A 170 18.80 22.75 -34.21
CA ALA A 170 17.72 23.26 -35.06
C ALA A 170 16.51 22.29 -35.13
N LEU A 171 16.73 20.98 -34.85
CA LEU A 171 15.71 19.95 -34.83
C LEU A 171 15.19 19.63 -33.45
N ALA A 172 15.59 20.36 -32.39
CA ALA A 172 15.26 20.06 -31.01
C ALA A 172 13.75 19.91 -30.76
N GLY A 173 12.91 20.75 -31.37
CA GLY A 173 11.45 20.66 -31.21
C GLY A 173 10.88 19.32 -31.67
N LYS A 174 11.25 18.89 -32.90
CA LYS A 174 10.81 17.60 -33.46
C LYS A 174 11.37 16.41 -32.69
N THR A 175 12.60 16.51 -32.18
CA THR A 175 13.23 15.45 -31.39
C THR A 175 12.54 15.32 -30.04
N LYS A 176 12.24 16.42 -29.34
CA LYS A 176 11.48 16.43 -28.08
C LYS A 176 10.09 15.83 -28.24
N GLU A 177 9.40 16.10 -29.35
CA GLU A 177 8.08 15.53 -29.65
C GLU A 177 8.16 14.01 -29.82
N ARG A 178 9.16 13.50 -30.57
CA ARG A 178 9.38 12.05 -30.73
C ARG A 178 9.70 11.37 -29.41
N ILE A 179 10.58 11.97 -28.60
CA ILE A 179 10.91 11.48 -27.26
C ILE A 179 9.65 11.43 -26.39
N ARG A 180 8.84 12.49 -26.41
CA ARG A 180 7.58 12.55 -25.64
C ARG A 180 6.63 11.44 -26.07
N ASN A 181 6.45 11.23 -27.36
CA ASN A 181 5.56 10.20 -27.88
C ASN A 181 6.03 8.79 -27.48
N SER A 182 7.34 8.51 -27.53
CA SER A 182 7.89 7.25 -27.04
C SER A 182 7.62 7.06 -25.53
N LEU A 183 7.90 8.08 -24.69
CA LEU A 183 7.66 7.99 -23.24
C LEU A 183 6.18 7.80 -22.87
N ILE A 184 5.26 8.39 -23.63
CA ILE A 184 3.81 8.20 -23.45
C ILE A 184 3.40 6.73 -23.66
N THR A 185 4.03 5.98 -24.55
CA THR A 185 3.72 4.55 -24.75
C THR A 185 4.04 3.70 -23.53
N TYR A 186 4.94 4.17 -22.66
CA TYR A 186 5.24 3.56 -21.36
C TYR A 186 4.35 4.08 -20.22
N GLY A 187 3.31 4.86 -20.52
CA GLY A 187 2.42 5.44 -19.52
C GLY A 187 3.03 6.60 -18.73
N ILE A 188 4.13 7.19 -19.24
CA ILE A 188 4.78 8.34 -18.62
C ILE A 188 4.11 9.61 -19.17
N LEU A 189 3.36 10.30 -18.33
CA LEU A 189 2.55 11.46 -18.74
C LEU A 189 3.20 12.80 -18.40
N GLN A 190 3.93 12.87 -17.29
CA GLN A 190 4.63 14.07 -16.86
C GLN A 190 6.10 13.98 -17.30
N ILE A 191 6.46 14.74 -18.34
CA ILE A 191 7.76 14.61 -19.00
C ILE A 191 8.45 15.98 -19.08
N THR A 192 9.63 16.05 -18.46
CA THR A 192 10.55 17.18 -18.61
C THR A 192 11.72 16.77 -19.49
N ILE A 193 11.97 17.51 -20.59
CA ILE A 193 13.07 17.22 -21.53
C ILE A 193 13.95 18.44 -21.66
N GLU A 194 15.19 18.29 -21.23
CA GLU A 194 16.27 19.24 -21.40
C GLU A 194 17.18 18.80 -22.53
N THR A 195 17.74 19.77 -23.26
CA THR A 195 18.68 19.53 -24.36
C THR A 195 19.95 20.33 -24.16
N VAL A 196 21.07 19.69 -24.26
CA VAL A 196 22.42 20.25 -24.11
C VAL A 196 23.25 20.02 -25.37
#